data_a814f3601e8d273721082a0359428f9f
#
_entry.id   a814f3601e8d273721082a0359428f9f
#
_cell.length_a   1.000
_cell.length_b   1.000
_cell.length_c   1.000
_cell.angle_alpha   90.00
_cell.angle_beta   90.00
_cell.angle_gamma   90.00
#
_symmetry.space_group_name_H-M   'P 1'
#
loop_
_entity.id
_entity.type
_entity.pdbx_description
1 polymer ?
#
loop_
_entity_poly.entity_id
_entity_poly.type
_entity_poly.pdbx_seq_one_letter_code
_entity_poly.pdbx_strand_id
1 'polypeptide(L)'
;MNLYFLGILAALVVFFAVGIGAGRMVKDTNDYYVSGRNAPTLLIVGSLIASFLSTGAFLGDTGEVYSGFFIGIVTVGVIQATGYIYGAGFFGRYIRRSEVTTLPEYFGRRFCSAHLRRLSAVILLVSVSAYLLSAIQGVATLMSSITGYDYRLCAVIVWLAFTVFTIYSGSPGVLLTDTIMFLVFLAAALVAVPFLIRAGGGWFAGIEALANSDTMPGILSWAGNPDYLYPDGVSNTVWAVTYGIVWALVVAISPWQTSRYLMAKDEHVVLRSSVWSSMGVMVVTIALYFSAAFVRNINGSLPGSEAMIWAATHVLPPVIGMLLLIGISAAGISSASTFLSLIGFSVVNDILPEAESDRKKLARSRWAMLAVSLVVLALAYLNPPQIFLIMYFGGTVIAGAWSLVAFGSVWSRRLSRCGAYLGMLLGFLGCVGAKAIYALRGITPPVWADAFFIGIVLSILGAVIGSALRPPTQAEQLARERLFDAPTGPEEAAACRKDRRLWRVYLVFGLCVGLFFLFFYAIPYSRAL
;
A
#
# COMPACT_ATOMS: atom_id res chain seq x y z
N MET A 1 -33.05 -10.36 1.90
CA MET A 1 -31.72 -9.79 2.23
C MET A 1 -30.66 -10.72 1.68
N ASN A 2 -29.70 -10.22 0.90
CA ASN A 2 -28.72 -11.05 0.20
C ASN A 2 -27.76 -11.69 1.22
N LEU A 3 -27.47 -13.00 1.10
CA LEU A 3 -26.57 -13.75 1.98
C LEU A 3 -25.18 -13.09 2.08
N TYR A 4 -24.66 -12.61 0.96
CA TYR A 4 -23.36 -11.93 0.89
C TYR A 4 -23.33 -10.64 1.71
N PHE A 5 -24.38 -9.82 1.61
CA PHE A 5 -24.52 -8.60 2.40
C PHE A 5 -24.57 -8.89 3.91
N LEU A 6 -25.33 -9.91 4.32
CA LEU A 6 -25.39 -10.33 5.72
C LEU A 6 -24.04 -10.80 6.25
N GLY A 7 -23.29 -11.58 5.45
CA GLY A 7 -21.95 -12.04 5.81
C GLY A 7 -20.97 -10.89 5.99
N ILE A 8 -20.97 -9.91 5.08
CA ILE A 8 -20.13 -8.70 5.20
C ILE A 8 -20.52 -7.92 6.45
N LEU A 9 -21.80 -7.68 6.68
CA LEU A 9 -22.29 -6.94 7.85
C LEU A 9 -21.87 -7.61 9.16
N ALA A 10 -22.02 -8.93 9.25
CA ALA A 10 -21.61 -9.72 10.42
C ALA A 10 -20.09 -9.60 10.66
N ALA A 11 -19.28 -9.72 9.60
CA ALA A 11 -17.82 -9.57 9.68
C ALA A 11 -17.44 -8.15 10.14
N LEU A 12 -18.10 -7.10 9.60
CA LEU A 12 -17.90 -5.71 10.02
C LEU A 12 -18.18 -5.51 11.50
N VAL A 13 -19.29 -6.06 12.02
CA VAL A 13 -19.63 -5.99 13.45
C VAL A 13 -18.52 -6.63 14.29
N VAL A 14 -17.98 -7.77 13.88
CA VAL A 14 -16.87 -8.45 14.58
C VAL A 14 -15.61 -7.58 14.55
N PHE A 15 -15.22 -7.06 13.38
CA PHE A 15 -14.03 -6.21 13.26
C PHE A 15 -14.15 -4.95 14.11
N PHE A 16 -15.32 -4.31 14.10
CA PHE A 16 -15.56 -3.12 14.90
C PHE A 16 -15.56 -3.40 16.40
N ALA A 17 -16.17 -4.51 16.82
CA ALA A 17 -16.16 -4.91 18.22
C ALA A 17 -14.74 -5.16 18.74
N VAL A 18 -13.91 -5.85 17.95
CA VAL A 18 -12.50 -6.11 18.29
C VAL A 18 -11.70 -4.79 18.32
N GLY A 19 -11.82 -3.95 17.30
CA GLY A 19 -11.07 -2.69 17.20
C GLY A 19 -11.42 -1.70 18.29
N ILE A 20 -12.70 -1.50 18.56
CA ILE A 20 -13.18 -0.62 19.64
C ILE A 20 -12.82 -1.21 21.01
N GLY A 21 -12.92 -2.53 21.17
CA GLY A 21 -12.49 -3.23 22.38
C GLY A 21 -11.00 -3.01 22.68
N ALA A 22 -10.14 -3.16 21.69
CA ALA A 22 -8.71 -2.89 21.82
C ALA A 22 -8.43 -1.38 22.03
N GLY A 23 -9.20 -0.49 21.42
CA GLY A 23 -9.10 0.96 21.62
C GLY A 23 -9.36 1.41 23.07
N ARG A 24 -10.12 0.64 23.86
CA ARG A 24 -10.31 0.90 25.29
C ARG A 24 -9.05 0.66 26.14
N MET A 25 -8.06 -0.05 25.60
CA MET A 25 -6.78 -0.28 26.29
C MET A 25 -5.81 0.89 26.16
N VAL A 26 -6.12 1.88 25.34
CA VAL A 26 -5.30 3.09 25.15
C VAL A 26 -5.30 3.94 26.41
N LYS A 27 -4.12 4.20 26.97
CA LYS A 27 -3.94 4.96 28.20
C LYS A 27 -3.49 6.39 27.94
N ASP A 28 -2.62 6.58 26.97
CA ASP A 28 -1.98 7.86 26.65
C ASP A 28 -1.85 8.08 25.13
N THR A 29 -1.25 9.20 24.72
CA THR A 29 -1.02 9.52 23.32
C THR A 29 0.01 8.61 22.66
N ASN A 30 0.99 8.06 23.39
CA ASN A 30 1.97 7.12 22.86
C ASN A 30 1.29 5.79 22.51
N ASP A 31 0.41 5.28 23.38
CA ASP A 31 -0.41 4.11 23.07
C ASP A 31 -1.28 4.38 21.84
N TYR A 32 -1.93 5.54 21.80
CA TYR A 32 -2.85 5.89 20.71
C TYR A 32 -2.15 6.01 19.35
N TYR A 33 -0.95 6.59 19.28
CA TYR A 33 -0.24 6.83 18.02
C TYR A 33 0.68 5.67 17.60
N VAL A 34 1.39 5.04 18.52
CA VAL A 34 2.42 4.03 18.22
C VAL A 34 2.29 2.73 19.02
N SER A 35 1.11 2.47 19.59
CA SER A 35 0.81 1.21 20.30
C SER A 35 1.85 0.86 21.38
N GLY A 36 2.30 1.88 22.13
CA GLY A 36 3.32 1.71 23.18
C GLY A 36 4.67 1.19 22.71
N ARG A 37 4.91 1.10 21.40
CA ARG A 37 6.15 0.57 20.78
C ARG A 37 6.52 -0.86 21.23
N ASN A 38 5.53 -1.71 21.45
CA ASN A 38 5.75 -3.07 21.98
C ASN A 38 5.11 -4.16 21.12
N ALA A 39 4.80 -3.86 19.86
CA ALA A 39 4.13 -4.80 18.97
C ALA A 39 5.06 -5.95 18.55
N PRO A 40 4.63 -7.22 18.68
CA PRO A 40 5.39 -8.39 18.27
C PRO A 40 5.34 -8.59 16.75
N THR A 41 6.24 -9.44 16.23
CA THR A 41 6.39 -9.71 14.79
C THR A 41 5.07 -10.04 14.09
N LEU A 42 4.21 -10.88 14.69
CA LEU A 42 2.95 -11.30 14.05
C LEU A 42 2.00 -10.13 13.80
N LEU A 43 1.83 -9.25 14.77
CA LEU A 43 0.96 -8.07 14.63
C LEU A 43 1.53 -7.07 13.61
N ILE A 44 2.84 -6.90 13.58
CA ILE A 44 3.48 -6.05 12.58
C ILE A 44 3.33 -6.65 11.18
N VAL A 45 3.56 -7.95 10.98
CA VAL A 45 3.34 -8.64 9.69
C VAL A 45 1.91 -8.49 9.22
N GLY A 46 0.95 -8.82 10.08
CA GLY A 46 -0.47 -8.72 9.73
C GLY A 46 -0.85 -7.32 9.29
N SER A 47 -0.46 -6.30 10.05
CA SER A 47 -0.79 -4.92 9.75
C SER A 47 -0.01 -4.34 8.56
N LEU A 48 1.26 -4.75 8.34
CA LEU A 48 2.03 -4.37 7.14
C LEU A 48 1.33 -4.87 5.87
N ILE A 49 0.90 -6.13 5.86
CA ILE A 49 0.23 -6.72 4.70
C ILE A 49 -1.17 -6.12 4.53
N ALA A 50 -1.95 -6.03 5.61
CA ALA A 50 -3.31 -5.51 5.56
C ALA A 50 -3.37 -4.04 5.14
N SER A 51 -2.44 -3.21 5.57
CA SER A 51 -2.38 -1.80 5.17
C SER A 51 -1.90 -1.57 3.74
N PHE A 52 -1.28 -2.57 3.12
CA PHE A 52 -0.82 -2.54 1.74
C PHE A 52 -1.82 -3.14 0.77
N LEU A 53 -2.28 -4.37 1.04
CA LEU A 53 -3.28 -5.05 0.22
C LEU A 53 -4.67 -4.45 0.49
N SER A 54 -4.97 -3.37 -0.22
CA SER A 54 -6.26 -2.67 -0.16
C SER A 54 -7.24 -3.18 -1.22
N THR A 55 -8.38 -2.53 -1.34
CA THR A 55 -9.27 -2.71 -2.50
C THR A 55 -8.56 -2.46 -3.82
N GLY A 56 -7.47 -1.68 -3.81
CA GLY A 56 -6.60 -1.49 -4.98
C GLY A 56 -6.05 -2.80 -5.51
N ALA A 57 -5.52 -3.68 -4.64
CA ALA A 57 -5.01 -4.98 -5.07
C ALA A 57 -6.14 -5.94 -5.52
N PHE A 58 -7.26 -5.96 -4.78
CA PHE A 58 -8.38 -6.88 -5.03
C PHE A 58 -9.28 -6.49 -6.20
N LEU A 59 -9.40 -5.23 -6.53
CA LEU A 59 -10.29 -4.71 -7.58
C LEU A 59 -9.54 -3.90 -8.64
N GLY A 60 -8.50 -3.14 -8.24
CA GLY A 60 -7.69 -2.35 -9.15
C GLY A 60 -6.73 -3.23 -9.95
N ASP A 61 -5.72 -3.80 -9.30
CA ASP A 61 -4.70 -4.62 -9.98
C ASP A 61 -5.31 -5.86 -10.66
N THR A 62 -6.27 -6.53 -10.00
CA THR A 62 -6.99 -7.65 -10.63
C THR A 62 -7.83 -7.21 -11.82
N GLY A 63 -8.33 -5.97 -11.80
CA GLY A 63 -9.03 -5.37 -12.93
C GLY A 63 -8.11 -5.17 -14.13
N GLU A 64 -6.86 -4.73 -13.92
CA GLU A 64 -5.85 -4.58 -14.96
C GLU A 64 -5.42 -5.95 -15.53
N VAL A 65 -5.28 -6.97 -14.67
CA VAL A 65 -5.05 -8.36 -15.11
C VAL A 65 -6.17 -8.82 -16.02
N TYR A 66 -7.41 -8.67 -15.58
CA TYR A 66 -8.61 -9.06 -16.32
C TYR A 66 -8.71 -8.30 -17.65
N SER A 67 -8.26 -7.05 -17.70
CA SER A 67 -8.28 -6.19 -18.90
C SER A 67 -7.12 -6.45 -19.87
N GLY A 68 -6.30 -7.47 -19.63
CA GLY A 68 -5.31 -7.95 -20.61
C GLY A 68 -3.86 -7.69 -20.28
N PHE A 69 -3.52 -7.25 -19.06
CA PHE A 69 -2.13 -6.97 -18.68
C PHE A 69 -1.65 -7.90 -17.55
N PHE A 70 -1.86 -9.21 -17.71
CA PHE A 70 -1.63 -10.19 -16.66
C PHE A 70 -0.16 -10.26 -16.22
N ILE A 71 0.77 -10.53 -17.14
CA ILE A 71 2.20 -10.69 -16.78
C ILE A 71 2.82 -9.36 -16.34
N GLY A 72 2.39 -8.25 -16.93
CA GLY A 72 2.80 -6.93 -16.47
C GLY A 72 2.47 -6.72 -14.98
N ILE A 73 1.25 -7.02 -14.56
CA ILE A 73 0.83 -6.87 -13.16
C ILE A 73 1.49 -7.91 -12.23
N VAL A 74 1.72 -9.15 -12.70
CA VAL A 74 2.52 -10.14 -11.94
C VAL A 74 3.94 -9.61 -11.72
N THR A 75 4.56 -9.00 -12.74
CA THR A 75 5.88 -8.36 -12.64
C THR A 75 5.88 -7.24 -11.59
N VAL A 76 4.86 -6.39 -11.61
CA VAL A 76 4.64 -5.39 -10.55
C VAL A 76 4.59 -6.03 -9.16
N GLY A 77 3.78 -7.09 -9.00
CA GLY A 77 3.63 -7.80 -7.72
C GLY A 77 4.94 -8.36 -7.17
N VAL A 78 5.81 -8.89 -8.03
CA VAL A 78 7.13 -9.39 -7.64
C VAL A 78 8.07 -8.25 -7.25
N ILE A 79 8.15 -7.19 -8.06
CA ILE A 79 9.04 -6.05 -7.80
C ILE A 79 8.63 -5.33 -6.52
N GLN A 80 7.34 -5.04 -6.34
CA GLN A 80 6.84 -4.30 -5.15
C GLN A 80 7.13 -5.04 -3.84
N ALA A 81 7.05 -6.39 -3.82
CA ALA A 81 7.31 -7.18 -2.64
C ALA A 81 8.77 -7.04 -2.14
N THR A 82 9.72 -6.73 -3.01
CA THR A 82 11.11 -6.47 -2.63
C THR A 82 11.26 -5.22 -1.77
N GLY A 83 10.33 -4.26 -1.89
CA GLY A 83 10.32 -3.02 -1.12
C GLY A 83 10.33 -3.23 0.40
N TYR A 84 9.67 -4.30 0.89
CA TYR A 84 9.73 -4.66 2.31
C TYR A 84 11.16 -4.93 2.78
N ILE A 85 11.95 -5.60 1.96
CA ILE A 85 13.28 -6.07 2.32
C ILE A 85 14.26 -4.91 2.43
N TYR A 86 14.44 -4.14 1.34
CA TYR A 86 15.37 -3.02 1.41
C TYR A 86 14.80 -1.83 2.20
N GLY A 87 13.47 -1.68 2.24
CA GLY A 87 12.81 -0.69 3.08
C GLY A 87 13.12 -0.89 4.56
N ALA A 88 12.94 -2.10 5.09
CA ALA A 88 13.28 -2.40 6.48
C ALA A 88 14.79 -2.33 6.75
N GLY A 89 15.61 -2.88 5.85
CA GLY A 89 17.06 -2.95 6.01
C GLY A 89 17.75 -1.59 5.93
N PHE A 90 17.34 -0.74 4.99
CA PHE A 90 18.02 0.53 4.72
C PHE A 90 17.32 1.77 5.28
N PHE A 91 16.06 1.65 5.76
CA PHE A 91 15.32 2.77 6.30
C PHE A 91 14.56 2.42 7.59
N GLY A 92 13.72 1.40 7.59
CA GLY A 92 12.78 1.09 8.66
C GLY A 92 13.43 0.84 10.03
N ARG A 93 14.53 0.08 10.08
CA ARG A 93 15.27 -0.14 11.32
C ARG A 93 15.81 1.16 11.94
N TYR A 94 16.26 2.09 11.13
CA TYR A 94 16.79 3.38 11.57
C TYR A 94 15.68 4.32 12.06
N ILE A 95 14.51 4.29 11.39
CA ILE A 95 13.32 5.00 11.89
C ILE A 95 12.91 4.46 13.26
N ARG A 96 12.90 3.14 13.45
CA ARG A 96 12.55 2.55 14.75
C ARG A 96 13.47 3.06 15.86
N ARG A 97 14.76 3.21 15.59
CA ARG A 97 15.75 3.78 16.54
C ARG A 97 15.51 5.25 16.85
N SER A 98 14.90 6.02 15.93
CA SER A 98 14.67 7.46 16.13
C SER A 98 13.59 7.79 17.15
N GLU A 99 12.75 6.82 17.54
CA GLU A 99 11.68 6.93 18.52
C GLU A 99 10.70 8.10 18.28
N VAL A 100 10.47 8.47 17.03
CA VAL A 100 9.47 9.47 16.63
C VAL A 100 8.07 8.86 16.61
N THR A 101 7.06 9.72 16.55
CA THR A 101 5.65 9.31 16.49
C THR A 101 5.14 9.25 15.06
N THR A 102 5.63 10.13 14.19
CA THR A 102 5.23 10.23 12.78
C THR A 102 6.46 10.32 11.88
N LEU A 103 6.30 9.94 10.60
CA LEU A 103 7.39 10.08 9.64
C LEU A 103 7.75 11.54 9.31
N PRO A 104 6.81 12.51 9.22
CA PRO A 104 7.15 13.92 9.14
C PRO A 104 7.96 14.42 10.35
N GLU A 105 7.66 13.95 11.55
CA GLU A 105 8.46 14.25 12.74
C GLU A 105 9.89 13.73 12.61
N TYR A 106 10.08 12.51 12.04
CA TYR A 106 11.40 11.99 11.75
C TYR A 106 12.21 12.94 10.87
N PHE A 107 11.65 13.37 9.75
CA PHE A 107 12.34 14.31 8.87
C PHE A 107 12.65 15.64 9.57
N GLY A 108 11.69 16.14 10.36
CA GLY A 108 11.89 17.36 11.16
C GLY A 108 13.05 17.26 12.14
N ARG A 109 13.12 16.16 12.92
CA ARG A 109 14.21 15.90 13.90
C ARG A 109 15.54 15.63 13.20
N ARG A 110 15.54 14.78 12.15
CA ARG A 110 16.75 14.38 11.42
C ARG A 110 17.47 15.56 10.77
N PHE A 111 16.73 16.52 10.23
CA PHE A 111 17.26 17.70 9.56
C PHE A 111 17.14 18.99 10.38
N CYS A 112 16.78 18.91 11.64
CA CYS A 112 16.60 20.04 12.54
C CYS A 112 15.74 21.16 11.92
N SER A 113 14.62 20.80 11.27
CA SER A 113 13.82 21.73 10.47
C SER A 113 12.30 21.54 10.66
N ALA A 114 11.65 22.51 11.30
CA ALA A 114 10.19 22.54 11.42
C ALA A 114 9.49 22.72 10.05
N HIS A 115 10.13 23.46 9.11
CA HIS A 115 9.57 23.64 7.76
C HIS A 115 9.55 22.35 6.97
N LEU A 116 10.61 21.53 7.07
CA LEU A 116 10.65 20.21 6.41
C LEU A 116 9.61 19.26 7.02
N ARG A 117 9.41 19.30 8.35
CA ARG A 117 8.35 18.52 9.03
C ARG A 117 6.97 18.89 8.48
N ARG A 118 6.65 20.18 8.36
CA ARG A 118 5.36 20.64 7.82
C ARG A 118 5.19 20.30 6.35
N LEU A 119 6.22 20.48 5.53
CA LEU A 119 6.18 20.12 4.11
C LEU A 119 5.91 18.62 3.92
N SER A 120 6.65 17.78 4.63
CA SER A 120 6.43 16.32 4.56
C SER A 120 5.03 15.92 5.04
N ALA A 121 4.48 16.60 6.06
CA ALA A 121 3.10 16.38 6.50
C ALA A 121 2.07 16.75 5.41
N VAL A 122 2.26 17.85 4.69
CA VAL A 122 1.39 18.23 3.56
C VAL A 122 1.45 17.20 2.43
N ILE A 123 2.65 16.72 2.08
CA ILE A 123 2.82 15.66 1.06
C ILE A 123 2.11 14.38 1.50
N LEU A 124 2.23 13.99 2.78
CA LEU A 124 1.51 12.87 3.36
C LEU A 124 0.00 13.05 3.20
N LEU A 125 -0.54 14.21 3.56
CA LEU A 125 -1.98 14.47 3.48
C LEU A 125 -2.51 14.29 2.05
N VAL A 126 -1.83 14.83 1.05
CA VAL A 126 -2.24 14.71 -0.36
C VAL A 126 -2.21 13.25 -0.82
N SER A 127 -1.09 12.57 -0.60
CA SER A 127 -0.91 11.19 -1.05
C SER A 127 -1.85 10.22 -0.33
N VAL A 128 -1.93 10.30 1.00
CA VAL A 128 -2.73 9.36 1.81
C VAL A 128 -4.23 9.63 1.65
N SER A 129 -4.65 10.89 1.40
CA SER A 129 -6.05 11.20 1.08
C SER A 129 -6.47 10.61 -0.27
N ALA A 130 -5.59 10.62 -1.28
CA ALA A 130 -5.85 9.94 -2.55
C ALA A 130 -6.03 8.43 -2.35
N TYR A 131 -5.19 7.83 -1.50
CA TYR A 131 -5.30 6.41 -1.19
C TYR A 131 -6.58 6.07 -0.39
N LEU A 132 -6.97 6.93 0.57
CA LEU A 132 -8.23 6.82 1.29
C LEU A 132 -9.43 6.90 0.35
N LEU A 133 -9.39 7.80 -0.64
CA LEU A 133 -10.41 7.93 -1.67
C LEU A 133 -10.57 6.62 -2.47
N SER A 134 -9.47 6.04 -2.93
CA SER A 134 -9.46 4.76 -3.63
C SER A 134 -10.07 3.62 -2.78
N ALA A 135 -9.75 3.57 -1.49
CA ALA A 135 -10.29 2.56 -0.57
C ALA A 135 -11.81 2.71 -0.37
N ILE A 136 -12.30 3.95 -0.19
CA ILE A 136 -13.75 4.22 -0.09
C ILE A 136 -14.46 3.84 -1.39
N GLN A 137 -13.92 4.25 -2.54
CA GLN A 137 -14.50 3.92 -3.84
C GLN A 137 -14.57 2.40 -4.06
N GLY A 138 -13.54 1.67 -3.71
CA GLY A 138 -13.50 0.21 -3.88
C GLY A 138 -14.57 -0.51 -3.04
N VAL A 139 -14.70 -0.18 -1.75
CA VAL A 139 -15.74 -0.81 -0.91
C VAL A 139 -17.14 -0.33 -1.28
N ALA A 140 -17.30 0.94 -1.71
CA ALA A 140 -18.58 1.44 -2.21
C ALA A 140 -19.03 0.73 -3.50
N THR A 141 -18.11 0.47 -4.44
CA THR A 141 -18.37 -0.33 -5.64
C THR A 141 -18.80 -1.74 -5.27
N LEU A 142 -18.07 -2.39 -4.36
CA LEU A 142 -18.44 -3.72 -3.85
C LEU A 142 -19.86 -3.72 -3.27
N MET A 143 -20.17 -2.77 -2.39
CA MET A 143 -21.50 -2.68 -1.77
C MET A 143 -22.59 -2.41 -2.78
N SER A 144 -22.36 -1.52 -3.75
CA SER A 144 -23.31 -1.23 -4.84
C SER A 144 -23.59 -2.46 -5.69
N SER A 145 -22.55 -3.19 -6.11
CA SER A 145 -22.70 -4.40 -6.92
C SER A 145 -23.46 -5.53 -6.21
N ILE A 146 -23.32 -5.66 -4.89
CA ILE A 146 -23.99 -6.72 -4.12
C ILE A 146 -25.43 -6.35 -3.79
N THR A 147 -25.70 -5.10 -3.45
CA THR A 147 -26.99 -4.64 -2.93
C THR A 147 -27.90 -4.11 -4.01
N GLY A 148 -27.35 -3.68 -5.15
CA GLY A 148 -28.06 -2.95 -6.20
C GLY A 148 -28.39 -1.50 -5.83
N TYR A 149 -27.93 -1.00 -4.67
CA TYR A 149 -28.11 0.40 -4.31
C TYR A 149 -27.17 1.33 -5.10
N ASP A 150 -27.60 2.57 -5.20
CA ASP A 150 -26.78 3.61 -5.85
C ASP A 150 -25.39 3.73 -5.20
N TYR A 151 -24.36 3.86 -6.04
CA TYR A 151 -22.96 3.96 -5.60
C TYR A 151 -22.73 5.09 -4.59
N ARG A 152 -23.39 6.25 -4.78
CA ARG A 152 -23.22 7.42 -3.91
C ARG A 152 -23.76 7.16 -2.50
N LEU A 153 -24.89 6.47 -2.42
CA LEU A 153 -25.43 6.04 -1.12
C LEU A 153 -24.47 5.06 -0.42
N CYS A 154 -23.95 4.09 -1.17
CA CYS A 154 -22.96 3.14 -0.65
C CYS A 154 -21.68 3.85 -0.19
N ALA A 155 -21.19 4.85 -0.93
CA ALA A 155 -20.02 5.64 -0.54
C ALA A 155 -20.22 6.39 0.79
N VAL A 156 -21.40 6.96 1.02
CA VAL A 156 -21.73 7.62 2.30
C VAL A 156 -21.76 6.62 3.46
N ILE A 157 -22.38 5.45 3.27
CA ILE A 157 -22.47 4.40 4.30
C ILE A 157 -21.07 3.88 4.66
N VAL A 158 -20.27 3.58 3.64
CA VAL A 158 -18.89 3.07 3.79
C VAL A 158 -18.00 4.11 4.49
N TRP A 159 -18.06 5.36 4.06
CA TRP A 159 -17.35 6.47 4.70
C TRP A 159 -17.69 6.61 6.17
N LEU A 160 -19.00 6.58 6.51
CA LEU A 160 -19.45 6.69 7.90
C LEU A 160 -18.90 5.54 8.75
N ALA A 161 -19.00 4.30 8.24
CA ALA A 161 -18.48 3.13 8.92
C ALA A 161 -16.97 3.23 9.19
N PHE A 162 -16.17 3.60 8.19
CA PHE A 162 -14.72 3.75 8.33
C PHE A 162 -14.32 4.85 9.30
N THR A 163 -15.01 5.99 9.21
CA THR A 163 -14.72 7.16 10.05
C THR A 163 -15.02 6.86 11.52
N VAL A 164 -16.20 6.31 11.82
CA VAL A 164 -16.58 5.92 13.18
C VAL A 164 -15.61 4.87 13.74
N PHE A 165 -15.33 3.81 12.98
CA PHE A 165 -14.40 2.78 13.40
C PHE A 165 -13.03 3.36 13.76
N THR A 166 -12.45 4.18 12.88
CA THR A 166 -11.08 4.70 13.05
C THR A 166 -10.96 5.64 14.24
N ILE A 167 -11.94 6.52 14.43
CA ILE A 167 -11.95 7.50 15.55
C ILE A 167 -11.88 6.79 16.92
N TYR A 168 -12.50 5.61 17.04
CA TYR A 168 -12.61 4.91 18.34
C TYR A 168 -11.58 3.81 18.55
N SER A 169 -10.96 3.26 17.49
CA SER A 169 -10.03 2.12 17.61
C SER A 169 -8.61 2.50 18.04
N GLY A 170 -8.07 3.65 17.60
CA GLY A 170 -6.67 4.03 17.81
C GLY A 170 -5.67 3.02 17.22
N SER A 171 -4.35 3.25 17.38
CA SER A 171 -3.33 2.36 16.80
C SER A 171 -3.35 0.92 17.31
N PRO A 172 -3.58 0.63 18.62
CA PRO A 172 -3.66 -0.75 19.09
C PRO A 172 -4.85 -1.51 18.46
N GLY A 173 -5.99 -0.82 18.33
CA GLY A 173 -7.18 -1.40 17.71
C GLY A 173 -6.97 -1.66 16.22
N VAL A 174 -6.38 -0.71 15.50
CA VAL A 174 -6.04 -0.86 14.08
C VAL A 174 -5.05 -2.03 13.90
N LEU A 175 -3.98 -2.11 14.68
CA LEU A 175 -2.96 -3.15 14.57
C LEU A 175 -3.51 -4.57 14.77
N LEU A 176 -4.39 -4.75 15.76
CA LEU A 176 -5.01 -6.04 16.06
C LEU A 176 -6.03 -6.43 14.97
N THR A 177 -6.91 -5.49 14.59
CA THR A 177 -7.93 -5.75 13.56
C THR A 177 -7.30 -5.97 12.20
N ASP A 178 -6.26 -5.22 11.82
CA ASP A 178 -5.50 -5.44 10.60
C ASP A 178 -4.96 -6.86 10.51
N THR A 179 -4.44 -7.39 11.63
CA THR A 179 -3.91 -8.77 11.67
C THR A 179 -5.02 -9.80 11.45
N ILE A 180 -6.19 -9.60 12.06
CA ILE A 180 -7.34 -10.49 11.85
C ILE A 180 -7.85 -10.37 10.42
N MET A 181 -8.00 -9.15 9.89
CA MET A 181 -8.42 -8.89 8.52
C MET A 181 -7.46 -9.49 7.50
N PHE A 182 -6.14 -9.40 7.76
CA PHE A 182 -5.13 -10.06 6.94
C PHE A 182 -5.36 -11.58 6.87
N LEU A 183 -5.58 -12.23 8.00
CA LEU A 183 -5.82 -13.69 8.02
C LEU A 183 -7.11 -14.06 7.27
N VAL A 184 -8.14 -13.24 7.37
CA VAL A 184 -9.40 -13.44 6.64
C VAL A 184 -9.19 -13.32 5.14
N PHE A 185 -8.57 -12.25 4.65
CA PHE A 185 -8.41 -12.11 3.21
C PHE A 185 -7.32 -13.00 2.62
N LEU A 186 -6.30 -13.39 3.40
CA LEU A 186 -5.36 -14.43 2.99
C LEU A 186 -6.08 -15.76 2.78
N ALA A 187 -6.90 -16.18 3.74
CA ALA A 187 -7.70 -17.38 3.62
C ALA A 187 -8.67 -17.29 2.44
N ALA A 188 -9.36 -16.17 2.27
CA ALA A 188 -10.27 -15.91 1.17
C ALA A 188 -9.58 -16.04 -0.20
N ALA A 189 -8.43 -15.39 -0.38
CA ALA A 189 -7.68 -15.45 -1.63
C ALA A 189 -7.22 -16.89 -1.93
N LEU A 190 -6.60 -17.57 -0.97
CA LEU A 190 -6.06 -18.92 -1.18
C LEU A 190 -7.13 -19.98 -1.41
N VAL A 191 -8.28 -19.87 -0.71
CA VAL A 191 -9.39 -20.82 -0.88
C VAL A 191 -10.13 -20.58 -2.20
N ALA A 192 -10.27 -19.35 -2.68
CA ALA A 192 -10.94 -19.04 -3.94
C ALA A 192 -10.16 -19.56 -5.17
N VAL A 193 -8.82 -19.51 -5.15
CA VAL A 193 -7.95 -19.85 -6.29
C VAL A 193 -8.27 -21.20 -6.93
N PRO A 194 -8.28 -22.34 -6.22
CA PRO A 194 -8.51 -23.64 -6.85
C PRO A 194 -9.90 -23.76 -7.50
N PHE A 195 -10.91 -23.09 -6.96
CA PHE A 195 -12.25 -23.09 -7.56
C PHE A 195 -12.28 -22.26 -8.85
N LEU A 196 -11.63 -21.10 -8.87
CA LEU A 196 -11.58 -20.23 -10.05
C LEU A 196 -10.72 -20.86 -11.16
N ILE A 197 -9.58 -21.47 -10.83
CA ILE A 197 -8.77 -22.22 -11.79
C ILE A 197 -9.57 -23.37 -12.39
N ARG A 198 -10.27 -24.15 -11.56
CA ARG A 198 -11.10 -25.27 -12.04
C ARG A 198 -12.24 -24.78 -12.94
N ALA A 199 -12.92 -23.71 -12.56
CA ALA A 199 -14.02 -23.14 -13.35
C ALA A 199 -13.52 -22.54 -14.67
N GLY A 200 -12.30 -21.99 -14.72
CA GLY A 200 -11.65 -21.48 -15.91
C GLY A 200 -11.00 -22.56 -16.80
N GLY A 201 -11.29 -23.84 -16.56
CA GLY A 201 -10.81 -24.94 -17.40
C GLY A 201 -9.67 -25.77 -16.82
N GLY A 202 -9.20 -25.46 -15.60
CA GLY A 202 -8.01 -26.04 -14.98
C GLY A 202 -6.73 -25.28 -15.35
N TRP A 203 -5.61 -25.63 -14.68
CA TRP A 203 -4.38 -24.82 -14.82
C TRP A 203 -3.89 -24.76 -16.27
N PHE A 204 -3.50 -25.90 -16.86
CA PHE A 204 -2.88 -25.91 -18.19
C PHE A 204 -3.85 -25.53 -19.30
N ALA A 205 -5.03 -26.14 -19.34
CA ALA A 205 -6.03 -25.84 -20.37
C ALA A 205 -6.57 -24.40 -20.26
N GLY A 206 -6.72 -23.87 -19.03
CA GLY A 206 -7.14 -22.50 -18.81
C GLY A 206 -6.09 -21.48 -19.25
N ILE A 207 -4.79 -21.73 -19.03
CA ILE A 207 -3.73 -20.85 -19.54
C ILE A 207 -3.63 -20.99 -21.07
N GLU A 208 -3.78 -22.19 -21.62
CA GLU A 208 -3.82 -22.38 -23.08
C GLU A 208 -5.01 -21.63 -23.73
N ALA A 209 -6.15 -21.62 -23.08
CA ALA A 209 -7.29 -20.82 -23.52
C ALA A 209 -7.01 -19.31 -23.50
N LEU A 210 -6.30 -18.83 -22.47
CA LEU A 210 -5.84 -17.43 -22.44
C LEU A 210 -4.80 -17.13 -23.53
N ALA A 211 -3.86 -18.07 -23.80
CA ALA A 211 -2.85 -17.91 -24.85
C ALA A 211 -3.47 -17.76 -26.24
N ASN A 212 -4.58 -18.47 -26.50
CA ASN A 212 -5.28 -18.50 -27.78
C ASN A 212 -6.54 -17.62 -27.77
N SER A 213 -6.67 -16.66 -26.87
CA SER A 213 -7.87 -15.82 -26.75
C SER A 213 -7.96 -14.80 -27.89
N ASP A 214 -8.95 -14.94 -28.76
CA ASP A 214 -9.25 -13.96 -29.81
C ASP A 214 -9.79 -12.64 -29.22
N THR A 215 -10.46 -12.69 -28.09
CA THR A 215 -11.06 -11.51 -27.42
C THR A 215 -10.07 -10.73 -26.57
N MET A 216 -8.93 -11.29 -26.27
CA MET A 216 -7.87 -10.67 -25.48
C MET A 216 -6.48 -11.17 -25.92
N PRO A 217 -6.08 -10.89 -27.17
CA PRO A 217 -4.79 -11.34 -27.68
C PRO A 217 -3.65 -10.78 -26.84
N GLY A 218 -2.61 -11.57 -26.63
CA GLY A 218 -1.42 -11.13 -25.90
C GLY A 218 -1.55 -11.01 -24.38
N ILE A 219 -2.66 -11.43 -23.76
CA ILE A 219 -2.81 -11.35 -22.28
C ILE A 219 -1.67 -12.05 -21.51
N LEU A 220 -1.07 -13.11 -22.07
CA LEU A 220 0.07 -13.82 -21.49
C LEU A 220 1.43 -13.22 -21.88
N SER A 221 1.46 -12.27 -22.81
CA SER A 221 2.74 -11.67 -23.22
C SER A 221 3.27 -10.68 -22.19
N TRP A 222 4.58 -10.42 -22.22
CA TRP A 222 5.22 -9.39 -21.40
C TRP A 222 4.69 -7.98 -21.69
N ALA A 223 4.25 -7.76 -22.91
CA ALA A 223 3.67 -6.49 -23.36
C ALA A 223 2.19 -6.34 -23.02
N GLY A 224 1.50 -7.44 -22.68
CA GLY A 224 0.05 -7.46 -22.49
C GLY A 224 -0.71 -7.38 -23.82
N ASN A 225 -1.99 -7.08 -23.73
CA ASN A 225 -2.83 -6.84 -24.91
C ASN A 225 -2.32 -5.61 -25.68
N PRO A 226 -2.22 -5.67 -27.03
CA PRO A 226 -1.76 -4.55 -27.86
C PRO A 226 -2.55 -3.25 -27.68
N ASP A 227 -3.82 -3.33 -27.29
CA ASP A 227 -4.70 -2.16 -27.06
C ASP A 227 -4.69 -1.70 -25.58
N TYR A 228 -3.77 -2.19 -24.76
CA TYR A 228 -3.80 -1.89 -23.31
C TYR A 228 -3.53 -0.41 -23.02
N LEU A 229 -2.35 0.01 -22.69
CA LEU A 229 -2.07 1.38 -22.25
C LEU A 229 -1.28 2.17 -23.31
N TYR A 230 -0.29 1.53 -23.90
CA TYR A 230 0.54 2.10 -24.95
C TYR A 230 0.43 1.28 -26.23
N PRO A 231 0.54 1.95 -27.41
CA PRO A 231 0.42 1.26 -28.70
C PRO A 231 1.61 0.34 -29.01
N ASP A 232 2.68 0.38 -28.22
CA ASP A 232 3.85 -0.49 -28.38
C ASP A 232 4.13 -1.32 -27.12
N GLY A 233 4.51 -2.58 -27.35
CA GLY A 233 4.75 -3.53 -26.27
C GLY A 233 5.95 -3.18 -25.37
N VAL A 234 6.94 -2.47 -25.91
CA VAL A 234 8.12 -2.03 -25.13
C VAL A 234 7.70 -1.03 -24.09
N SER A 235 6.88 -0.03 -24.46
CA SER A 235 6.36 0.97 -23.53
C SER A 235 5.50 0.33 -22.43
N ASN A 236 4.67 -0.66 -22.75
CA ASN A 236 3.86 -1.38 -21.77
C ASN A 236 4.76 -2.15 -20.77
N THR A 237 5.81 -2.83 -21.24
CA THR A 237 6.76 -3.54 -20.38
C THR A 237 7.54 -2.58 -19.49
N VAL A 238 8.04 -1.47 -20.05
CA VAL A 238 8.75 -0.42 -19.28
C VAL A 238 7.82 0.18 -18.24
N TRP A 239 6.55 0.40 -18.58
CA TRP A 239 5.57 0.90 -17.63
C TRP A 239 5.35 -0.09 -16.47
N ALA A 240 5.22 -1.39 -16.72
CA ALA A 240 5.08 -2.39 -15.68
C ALA A 240 6.27 -2.39 -14.70
N VAL A 241 7.50 -2.33 -15.23
CA VAL A 241 8.72 -2.25 -14.41
C VAL A 241 8.73 -0.95 -13.61
N THR A 242 8.40 0.19 -14.24
CA THR A 242 8.31 1.50 -13.58
C THR A 242 7.29 1.49 -12.46
N TYR A 243 6.09 0.96 -12.74
CA TYR A 243 5.03 0.82 -11.75
C TYR A 243 5.45 -0.06 -10.58
N GLY A 244 6.11 -1.19 -10.87
CA GLY A 244 6.70 -2.06 -9.84
C GLY A 244 7.73 -1.33 -8.97
N ILE A 245 8.64 -0.55 -9.57
CA ILE A 245 9.63 0.26 -8.85
C ILE A 245 8.97 1.33 -7.98
N VAL A 246 7.97 2.05 -8.51
CA VAL A 246 7.20 3.03 -7.73
C VAL A 246 6.61 2.37 -6.48
N TRP A 247 5.95 1.22 -6.64
CA TRP A 247 5.37 0.51 -5.52
C TRP A 247 6.40 -0.07 -4.56
N ALA A 248 7.53 -0.56 -5.06
CA ALA A 248 8.60 -1.02 -4.21
C ALA A 248 9.19 0.12 -3.34
N LEU A 249 9.34 1.32 -3.90
CA LEU A 249 9.73 2.51 -3.16
C LEU A 249 8.65 2.94 -2.15
N VAL A 250 7.38 2.91 -2.56
CA VAL A 250 6.23 3.18 -1.68
C VAL A 250 6.23 2.22 -0.49
N VAL A 251 6.34 0.92 -0.72
CA VAL A 251 6.43 -0.08 0.35
C VAL A 251 7.59 0.19 1.30
N ALA A 252 8.73 0.62 0.75
CA ALA A 252 9.92 0.87 1.55
C ALA A 252 9.81 2.06 2.51
N ILE A 253 9.12 3.14 2.09
CA ILE A 253 9.21 4.45 2.78
C ILE A 253 7.87 5.08 3.13
N SER A 254 6.75 4.53 2.69
CA SER A 254 5.45 5.17 2.90
C SER A 254 5.10 5.33 4.39
N PRO A 255 4.30 6.35 4.73
CA PRO A 255 3.94 6.60 6.11
C PRO A 255 3.12 5.46 6.72
N TRP A 256 2.31 4.74 5.94
CA TRP A 256 1.52 3.61 6.44
C TRP A 256 2.36 2.36 6.71
N GLN A 257 3.46 2.12 5.99
CA GLN A 257 4.38 1.03 6.29
C GLN A 257 5.31 1.41 7.45
N THR A 258 5.90 2.59 7.40
CA THR A 258 6.84 3.06 8.42
C THR A 258 6.20 3.26 9.80
N SER A 259 4.92 3.61 9.86
CA SER A 259 4.20 3.68 11.15
C SER A 259 4.17 2.32 11.87
N ARG A 260 4.10 1.20 11.13
CA ARG A 260 4.21 -0.15 11.73
C ARG A 260 5.60 -0.42 12.28
N TYR A 261 6.62 0.05 11.60
CA TYR A 261 7.99 -0.03 12.13
C TYR A 261 8.16 0.76 13.43
N LEU A 262 7.51 1.93 13.54
CA LEU A 262 7.49 2.71 14.79
C LEU A 262 6.77 2.02 15.95
N MET A 263 5.78 1.17 15.64
CA MET A 263 5.04 0.37 16.64
C MET A 263 5.80 -0.89 17.09
N ALA A 264 6.78 -1.36 16.30
CA ALA A 264 7.52 -2.59 16.56
C ALA A 264 8.29 -2.54 17.89
N LYS A 265 8.41 -3.67 18.57
CA LYS A 265 9.13 -3.79 19.84
C LYS A 265 10.60 -3.35 19.71
N ASP A 266 11.26 -3.80 18.65
CA ASP A 266 12.67 -3.53 18.38
C ASP A 266 12.96 -3.57 16.87
N GLU A 267 14.20 -3.28 16.46
CA GLU A 267 14.60 -3.31 15.05
C GLU A 267 14.63 -4.73 14.44
N HIS A 268 14.79 -5.77 15.25
CA HIS A 268 14.75 -7.16 14.77
C HIS A 268 13.34 -7.57 14.43
N VAL A 269 12.33 -7.06 15.15
CA VAL A 269 10.92 -7.20 14.78
C VAL A 269 10.67 -6.55 13.41
N VAL A 270 11.23 -5.36 13.17
CA VAL A 270 11.15 -4.70 11.84
C VAL A 270 11.72 -5.59 10.74
N LEU A 271 12.96 -6.08 10.92
CA LEU A 271 13.64 -6.92 9.93
C LEU A 271 12.92 -8.25 9.67
N ARG A 272 12.44 -8.93 10.72
CA ARG A 272 11.71 -10.20 10.58
C ARG A 272 10.34 -10.00 9.95
N SER A 273 9.65 -8.95 10.36
CA SER A 273 8.33 -8.64 9.81
C SER A 273 8.41 -8.35 8.32
N SER A 274 9.46 -7.67 7.86
CA SER A 274 9.63 -7.36 6.43
C SER A 274 9.75 -8.62 5.57
N VAL A 275 10.49 -9.63 6.05
CA VAL A 275 10.65 -10.91 5.32
C VAL A 275 9.31 -11.63 5.22
N TRP A 276 8.59 -11.80 6.33
CA TRP A 276 7.28 -12.45 6.32
C TRP A 276 6.25 -11.67 5.51
N SER A 277 6.28 -10.32 5.57
CA SER A 277 5.37 -9.48 4.80
C SER A 277 5.66 -9.55 3.31
N SER A 278 6.93 -9.55 2.89
CA SER A 278 7.30 -9.75 1.49
C SER A 278 6.79 -11.08 0.94
N MET A 279 7.00 -12.18 1.68
CA MET A 279 6.49 -13.50 1.29
C MET A 279 4.97 -13.53 1.25
N GLY A 280 4.30 -13.01 2.28
CA GLY A 280 2.84 -13.00 2.37
C GLY A 280 2.18 -12.16 1.27
N VAL A 281 2.70 -10.97 0.99
CA VAL A 281 2.20 -10.13 -0.12
C VAL A 281 2.37 -10.85 -1.45
N MET A 282 3.54 -11.45 -1.71
CA MET A 282 3.81 -12.17 -2.96
C MET A 282 2.83 -13.34 -3.15
N VAL A 283 2.57 -14.12 -2.10
CA VAL A 283 1.61 -15.24 -2.16
C VAL A 283 0.20 -14.75 -2.46
N VAL A 284 -0.27 -13.71 -1.76
CA VAL A 284 -1.63 -13.19 -1.96
C VAL A 284 -1.79 -12.54 -3.34
N THR A 285 -0.83 -11.72 -3.78
CA THR A 285 -0.92 -11.05 -5.09
C THR A 285 -0.87 -12.03 -6.24
N ILE A 286 0.03 -13.02 -6.21
CA ILE A 286 0.06 -14.09 -7.23
C ILE A 286 -1.27 -14.82 -7.27
N ALA A 287 -1.81 -15.22 -6.11
CA ALA A 287 -3.10 -15.91 -6.03
C ALA A 287 -4.24 -15.08 -6.64
N LEU A 288 -4.31 -13.78 -6.33
CA LEU A 288 -5.33 -12.88 -6.85
C LEU A 288 -5.19 -12.66 -8.36
N TYR A 289 -3.97 -12.45 -8.85
CA TYR A 289 -3.73 -12.13 -10.27
C TYR A 289 -4.03 -13.35 -11.15
N PHE A 290 -3.62 -14.54 -10.76
CA PHE A 290 -4.04 -15.76 -11.46
C PHE A 290 -5.56 -15.94 -11.41
N SER A 291 -6.19 -15.71 -10.25
CA SER A 291 -7.65 -15.79 -10.15
C SER A 291 -8.35 -14.87 -11.15
N ALA A 292 -7.92 -13.62 -11.26
CA ALA A 292 -8.50 -12.65 -12.19
C ALA A 292 -8.29 -13.04 -13.66
N ALA A 293 -7.12 -13.58 -14.02
CA ALA A 293 -6.86 -14.10 -15.36
C ALA A 293 -7.80 -15.26 -15.71
N PHE A 294 -8.02 -16.22 -14.79
CA PHE A 294 -8.96 -17.32 -15.00
C PHE A 294 -10.42 -16.87 -15.06
N VAL A 295 -10.80 -15.81 -14.32
CA VAL A 295 -12.15 -15.20 -14.43
C VAL A 295 -12.40 -14.69 -15.85
N ARG A 296 -11.38 -14.18 -16.54
CA ARG A 296 -11.49 -13.74 -17.93
C ARG A 296 -11.93 -14.86 -18.87
N ASN A 297 -11.45 -16.10 -18.67
CA ASN A 297 -11.91 -17.27 -19.45
C ASN A 297 -13.39 -17.60 -19.23
N ILE A 298 -13.91 -17.31 -18.02
CA ILE A 298 -15.28 -17.66 -17.66
C ILE A 298 -16.26 -16.62 -18.22
N ASN A 299 -15.93 -15.35 -18.06
CA ASN A 299 -16.73 -14.24 -18.55
C ASN A 299 -15.81 -13.09 -18.98
N GLY A 300 -15.78 -12.80 -20.27
CA GLY A 300 -14.91 -11.79 -20.87
C GLY A 300 -15.54 -10.40 -21.04
N SER A 301 -16.77 -10.15 -20.56
CA SER A 301 -17.54 -8.92 -20.85
C SER A 301 -17.72 -7.99 -19.64
N LEU A 302 -17.04 -8.27 -18.51
CA LEU A 302 -17.22 -7.52 -17.28
C LEU A 302 -16.32 -6.26 -17.24
N PRO A 303 -16.73 -5.21 -16.51
CA PRO A 303 -15.80 -4.18 -16.07
C PRO A 303 -14.71 -4.80 -15.20
N GLY A 304 -13.43 -4.46 -15.44
CA GLY A 304 -12.30 -5.07 -14.72
C GLY A 304 -12.41 -5.00 -13.20
N SER A 305 -12.82 -3.84 -12.66
CA SER A 305 -13.01 -3.62 -11.22
C SER A 305 -14.13 -4.47 -10.59
N GLU A 306 -15.00 -5.07 -11.39
CA GLU A 306 -16.11 -5.90 -10.92
C GLU A 306 -15.85 -7.41 -11.12
N ALA A 307 -14.80 -7.79 -11.86
CA ALA A 307 -14.51 -9.18 -12.20
C ALA A 307 -14.45 -10.11 -10.99
N MET A 308 -13.73 -9.72 -9.93
CA MET A 308 -13.60 -10.52 -8.72
C MET A 308 -14.89 -10.55 -7.88
N ILE A 309 -15.70 -9.48 -7.92
CA ILE A 309 -17.02 -9.43 -7.24
C ILE A 309 -17.99 -10.38 -7.97
N TRP A 310 -18.01 -10.32 -9.30
CA TRP A 310 -18.83 -11.20 -10.12
C TRP A 310 -18.45 -12.68 -9.90
N ALA A 311 -17.16 -12.98 -9.89
CA ALA A 311 -16.66 -14.34 -9.65
C ALA A 311 -17.10 -14.86 -8.27
N ALA A 312 -17.06 -14.02 -7.24
CA ALA A 312 -17.52 -14.36 -5.90
C ALA A 312 -19.01 -14.72 -5.84
N THR A 313 -19.84 -14.04 -6.63
CA THR A 313 -21.29 -14.20 -6.56
C THR A 313 -21.86 -15.22 -7.56
N HIS A 314 -21.15 -15.51 -8.68
CA HIS A 314 -21.65 -16.36 -9.76
C HIS A 314 -20.85 -17.65 -9.99
N VAL A 315 -19.57 -17.70 -9.61
CA VAL A 315 -18.68 -18.83 -9.89
C VAL A 315 -18.38 -19.65 -8.63
N LEU A 316 -18.09 -18.96 -7.54
CA LEU A 316 -17.69 -19.62 -6.30
C LEU A 316 -18.89 -20.21 -5.55
N PRO A 317 -18.71 -21.34 -4.81
CA PRO A 317 -19.71 -21.78 -3.84
C PRO A 317 -20.08 -20.64 -2.89
N PRO A 318 -21.36 -20.49 -2.47
CA PRO A 318 -21.84 -19.32 -1.74
C PRO A 318 -21.02 -18.93 -0.51
N VAL A 319 -20.54 -19.90 0.26
CA VAL A 319 -19.71 -19.65 1.46
C VAL A 319 -18.32 -19.12 1.08
N ILE A 320 -17.72 -19.66 0.02
CA ILE A 320 -16.38 -19.22 -0.45
C ILE A 320 -16.50 -17.83 -1.10
N GLY A 321 -17.54 -17.61 -1.91
CA GLY A 321 -17.82 -16.30 -2.48
C GLY A 321 -18.05 -15.25 -1.41
N MET A 322 -18.84 -15.56 -0.37
CA MET A 322 -19.03 -14.70 0.79
C MET A 322 -17.70 -14.41 1.51
N LEU A 323 -16.85 -15.42 1.71
CA LEU A 323 -15.53 -15.24 2.31
C LEU A 323 -14.64 -14.29 1.48
N LEU A 324 -14.64 -14.42 0.14
CA LEU A 324 -13.90 -13.53 -0.76
C LEU A 324 -14.40 -12.09 -0.64
N LEU A 325 -15.71 -11.85 -0.63
CA LEU A 325 -16.29 -10.50 -0.49
C LEU A 325 -16.01 -9.89 0.89
N ILE A 326 -16.05 -10.70 1.96
CA ILE A 326 -15.58 -10.28 3.29
C ILE A 326 -14.10 -9.90 3.24
N GLY A 327 -13.27 -10.69 2.55
CA GLY A 327 -11.84 -10.41 2.37
C GLY A 327 -11.59 -9.07 1.66
N ILE A 328 -12.30 -8.78 0.57
CA ILE A 328 -12.21 -7.51 -0.16
C ILE A 328 -12.64 -6.33 0.76
N SER A 329 -13.75 -6.50 1.49
CA SER A 329 -14.22 -5.50 2.45
C SER A 329 -13.20 -5.25 3.57
N ALA A 330 -12.64 -6.32 4.14
CA ALA A 330 -11.62 -6.26 5.18
C ALA A 330 -10.36 -5.50 4.70
N ALA A 331 -9.88 -5.79 3.49
CA ALA A 331 -8.74 -5.11 2.89
C ALA A 331 -8.99 -3.59 2.71
N GLY A 332 -10.21 -3.20 2.31
CA GLY A 332 -10.61 -1.80 2.21
C GLY A 332 -10.67 -1.10 3.56
N ILE A 333 -11.24 -1.75 4.59
CA ILE A 333 -11.40 -1.18 5.93
C ILE A 333 -10.05 -0.99 6.61
N SER A 334 -9.17 -1.99 6.57
CA SER A 334 -7.84 -1.92 7.19
C SER A 334 -7.02 -0.77 6.60
N SER A 335 -7.05 -0.62 5.27
CA SER A 335 -6.36 0.47 4.59
C SER A 335 -6.97 1.83 4.92
N ALA A 336 -8.31 1.97 4.86
CA ALA A 336 -8.99 3.22 5.16
C ALA A 336 -8.76 3.68 6.60
N SER A 337 -8.83 2.77 7.58
CA SER A 337 -8.59 3.09 9.00
C SER A 337 -7.14 3.53 9.24
N THR A 338 -6.18 2.86 8.59
CA THR A 338 -4.77 3.24 8.61
C THR A 338 -4.55 4.64 8.06
N PHE A 339 -5.08 4.91 6.87
CA PHE A 339 -4.87 6.19 6.19
C PHE A 339 -5.51 7.34 6.95
N LEU A 340 -6.73 7.15 7.44
CA LEU A 340 -7.42 8.16 8.23
C LEU A 340 -6.71 8.45 9.56
N SER A 341 -6.19 7.42 10.23
CA SER A 341 -5.40 7.59 11.47
C SER A 341 -4.13 8.40 11.20
N LEU A 342 -3.37 8.08 10.15
CA LEU A 342 -2.14 8.79 9.76
C LEU A 342 -2.41 10.26 9.45
N ILE A 343 -3.50 10.56 8.75
CA ILE A 343 -3.94 11.92 8.46
C ILE A 343 -4.17 12.68 9.77
N GLY A 344 -4.98 12.12 10.68
CA GLY A 344 -5.30 12.76 11.95
C GLY A 344 -4.07 12.98 12.83
N PHE A 345 -3.18 11.99 12.88
CA PHE A 345 -1.94 12.08 13.66
C PHE A 345 -0.99 13.14 13.08
N SER A 346 -0.79 13.14 11.77
CA SER A 346 0.13 14.08 11.12
C SER A 346 -0.39 15.52 11.19
N VAL A 347 -1.68 15.76 11.01
CA VAL A 347 -2.24 17.12 11.14
C VAL A 347 -1.95 17.68 12.53
N VAL A 348 -2.22 16.91 13.58
CA VAL A 348 -2.09 17.42 14.96
C VAL A 348 -0.65 17.42 15.45
N ASN A 349 0.14 16.43 15.07
CA ASN A 349 1.52 16.34 15.55
C ASN A 349 2.47 17.23 14.73
N ASP A 350 2.26 17.36 13.42
CA ASP A 350 3.26 17.92 12.51
C ASP A 350 2.91 19.30 11.93
N ILE A 351 1.61 19.66 11.91
CA ILE A 351 1.13 20.91 11.31
C ILE A 351 0.64 21.90 12.37
N LEU A 352 -0.25 21.43 13.28
CA LEU A 352 -0.84 22.29 14.30
C LEU A 352 0.13 22.60 15.43
N PRO A 353 -0.07 23.73 16.15
CA PRO A 353 0.66 24.02 17.39
C PRO A 353 0.44 22.93 18.43
N GLU A 354 1.44 22.73 19.29
CA GLU A 354 1.40 21.74 20.36
C GLU A 354 0.15 21.91 21.24
N ALA A 355 -0.47 20.81 21.58
CA ALA A 355 -1.68 20.82 22.40
C ALA A 355 -1.30 20.88 23.89
N GLU A 356 -2.05 21.64 24.69
CA GLU A 356 -1.83 21.84 26.12
C GLU A 356 -2.00 20.55 26.95
N SER A 357 -2.71 19.56 26.43
CA SER A 357 -2.92 18.27 27.10
C SER A 357 -3.19 17.15 26.09
N ASP A 358 -2.92 15.90 26.51
CA ASP A 358 -3.19 14.70 25.72
C ASP A 358 -4.66 14.58 25.31
N ARG A 359 -5.58 14.94 26.19
CA ARG A 359 -7.02 14.94 25.88
C ARG A 359 -7.37 15.91 24.73
N LYS A 360 -6.80 17.12 24.74
CA LYS A 360 -6.98 18.10 23.66
C LYS A 360 -6.31 17.60 22.36
N LYS A 361 -5.14 16.97 22.48
CA LYS A 361 -4.43 16.39 21.34
C LYS A 361 -5.27 15.29 20.66
N LEU A 362 -5.82 14.36 21.43
CA LEU A 362 -6.71 13.31 20.92
C LEU A 362 -7.99 13.88 20.28
N ALA A 363 -8.63 14.87 20.93
CA ALA A 363 -9.81 15.52 20.37
C ALA A 363 -9.51 16.20 19.04
N ARG A 364 -8.39 16.95 18.95
CA ARG A 364 -7.93 17.58 17.69
C ARG A 364 -7.67 16.54 16.59
N SER A 365 -7.07 15.38 16.92
CA SER A 365 -6.83 14.30 15.95
C SER A 365 -8.15 13.75 15.38
N ARG A 366 -9.15 13.53 16.23
CA ARG A 366 -10.48 13.08 15.81
C ARG A 366 -11.20 14.09 14.90
N TRP A 367 -11.13 15.38 15.22
CA TRP A 367 -11.67 16.43 14.37
C TRP A 367 -10.94 16.56 13.03
N ALA A 368 -9.60 16.42 13.03
CA ALA A 368 -8.82 16.42 11.81
C ALA A 368 -9.18 15.23 10.90
N MET A 369 -9.33 14.03 11.48
CA MET A 369 -9.82 12.84 10.75
C MET A 369 -11.17 13.10 10.12
N LEU A 370 -12.13 13.63 10.88
CA LEU A 370 -13.48 13.94 10.38
C LEU A 370 -13.43 14.98 9.25
N ALA A 371 -12.71 16.07 9.44
CA ALA A 371 -12.65 17.15 8.45
C ALA A 371 -12.06 16.67 7.11
N VAL A 372 -10.93 15.96 7.14
CA VAL A 372 -10.31 15.44 5.91
C VAL A 372 -11.15 14.33 5.29
N SER A 373 -11.74 13.45 6.10
CA SER A 373 -12.60 12.37 5.56
C SER A 373 -13.87 12.92 4.87
N LEU A 374 -14.40 14.06 5.31
CA LEU A 374 -15.51 14.75 4.63
C LEU A 374 -15.10 15.27 3.24
N VAL A 375 -13.90 15.82 3.11
CA VAL A 375 -13.35 16.22 1.80
C VAL A 375 -13.21 15.01 0.89
N VAL A 376 -12.69 13.90 1.42
CA VAL A 376 -12.53 12.65 0.64
C VAL A 376 -13.90 12.07 0.26
N LEU A 377 -14.89 12.13 1.15
CA LEU A 377 -16.27 11.74 0.82
C LEU A 377 -16.84 12.59 -0.32
N ALA A 378 -16.68 13.90 -0.27
CA ALA A 378 -17.14 14.79 -1.34
C ALA A 378 -16.49 14.42 -2.69
N LEU A 379 -15.20 14.12 -2.70
CA LEU A 379 -14.51 13.63 -3.90
C LEU A 379 -15.03 12.27 -4.38
N ALA A 380 -15.31 11.33 -3.47
CA ALA A 380 -15.89 10.02 -3.81
C ALA A 380 -17.32 10.16 -4.35
N TYR A 381 -18.09 11.09 -3.82
CA TYR A 381 -19.49 11.34 -4.24
C TYR A 381 -19.59 12.01 -5.61
N LEU A 382 -18.68 12.93 -5.91
CA LEU A 382 -18.70 13.73 -7.14
C LEU A 382 -18.03 13.04 -8.33
N ASN A 383 -17.11 12.11 -8.08
CA ASN A 383 -16.33 11.47 -9.14
C ASN A 383 -16.67 9.99 -9.28
N PRO A 384 -16.67 9.46 -10.50
CA PRO A 384 -16.81 8.02 -10.73
C PRO A 384 -15.61 7.26 -10.14
N PRO A 385 -15.78 5.98 -9.79
CA PRO A 385 -14.70 5.17 -9.27
C PRO A 385 -13.53 5.03 -10.26
N GLN A 386 -12.33 5.38 -9.80
CA GLN A 386 -11.07 5.22 -10.55
C GLN A 386 -10.00 4.66 -9.60
N ILE A 387 -10.29 3.50 -9.02
CA ILE A 387 -9.53 2.89 -7.92
C ILE A 387 -8.04 2.81 -8.25
N PHE A 388 -7.70 2.24 -9.39
CA PHE A 388 -6.32 2.03 -9.84
C PHE A 388 -5.56 3.34 -10.06
N LEU A 389 -6.12 4.28 -10.84
CA LEU A 389 -5.45 5.53 -11.20
C LEU A 389 -5.22 6.44 -10.00
N ILE A 390 -6.19 6.51 -9.07
CA ILE A 390 -6.09 7.32 -7.85
C ILE A 390 -5.05 6.73 -6.89
N MET A 391 -5.03 5.40 -6.75
CA MET A 391 -4.03 4.69 -5.97
C MET A 391 -2.62 4.92 -6.53
N TYR A 392 -2.45 4.81 -7.86
CA TYR A 392 -1.17 5.07 -8.53
C TYR A 392 -0.70 6.51 -8.34
N PHE A 393 -1.61 7.49 -8.40
CA PHE A 393 -1.28 8.89 -8.12
C PHE A 393 -0.71 9.07 -6.72
N GLY A 394 -1.39 8.55 -5.70
CA GLY A 394 -0.92 8.62 -4.32
C GLY A 394 0.47 7.99 -4.13
N GLY A 395 0.69 6.81 -4.72
CA GLY A 395 1.99 6.12 -4.73
C GLY A 395 3.09 6.93 -5.43
N THR A 396 2.79 7.46 -6.60
CA THR A 396 3.73 8.28 -7.39
C THR A 396 4.22 9.50 -6.61
N VAL A 397 3.32 10.20 -5.90
CA VAL A 397 3.66 11.37 -5.07
C VAL A 397 4.65 10.98 -3.96
N ILE A 398 4.41 9.90 -3.23
CA ILE A 398 5.33 9.43 -2.17
C ILE A 398 6.66 8.98 -2.78
N ALA A 399 6.64 8.14 -3.80
CA ALA A 399 7.85 7.61 -4.41
C ALA A 399 8.73 8.74 -5.00
N GLY A 400 8.15 9.66 -5.74
CA GLY A 400 8.88 10.75 -6.40
C GLY A 400 9.40 11.82 -5.44
N ALA A 401 8.61 12.18 -4.41
CA ALA A 401 8.99 13.25 -3.49
C ALA A 401 9.87 12.79 -2.32
N TRP A 402 9.65 11.57 -1.81
CA TRP A 402 10.27 11.15 -0.55
C TRP A 402 11.44 10.19 -0.68
N SER A 403 11.50 9.36 -1.75
CA SER A 403 12.46 8.25 -1.81
C SER A 403 13.90 8.70 -1.62
N LEU A 404 14.32 9.71 -2.37
CA LEU A 404 15.69 10.24 -2.27
C LEU A 404 15.98 10.78 -0.86
N VAL A 405 15.05 11.56 -0.30
CA VAL A 405 15.26 12.19 1.01
C VAL A 405 15.19 11.16 2.13
N ALA A 406 14.32 10.16 2.02
CA ALA A 406 14.20 9.08 3.02
C ALA A 406 15.50 8.27 3.11
N PHE A 407 15.95 7.67 2.02
CA PHE A 407 17.21 6.92 2.02
C PHE A 407 18.42 7.84 2.25
N GLY A 408 18.45 9.02 1.64
CA GLY A 408 19.50 10.01 1.83
C GLY A 408 19.61 10.52 3.27
N SER A 409 18.51 10.55 4.02
CA SER A 409 18.51 10.95 5.43
C SER A 409 19.36 10.03 6.31
N VAL A 410 19.42 8.75 5.97
CA VAL A 410 20.23 7.75 6.68
C VAL A 410 21.65 7.68 6.11
N TRP A 411 21.76 7.54 4.77
CA TRP A 411 23.01 7.12 4.13
C TRP A 411 23.89 8.27 3.63
N SER A 412 23.31 9.45 3.33
CA SER A 412 24.07 10.58 2.82
C SER A 412 24.61 11.46 3.95
N ARG A 413 25.94 11.66 3.96
CA ARG A 413 26.59 12.67 4.81
C ARG A 413 26.50 14.08 4.21
N ARG A 414 26.14 14.19 2.92
CA ARG A 414 26.11 15.46 2.19
C ARG A 414 24.72 16.09 2.10
N LEU A 415 23.66 15.30 2.34
CA LEU A 415 22.28 15.79 2.27
C LEU A 415 21.99 16.71 3.47
N SER A 416 21.75 17.98 3.18
CA SER A 416 21.42 19.02 4.17
C SER A 416 19.90 19.23 4.29
N ARG A 417 19.48 19.98 5.31
CA ARG A 417 18.08 20.41 5.48
C ARG A 417 17.54 21.16 4.26
N CYS A 418 18.37 22.02 3.64
CA CYS A 418 17.97 22.76 2.44
C CYS A 418 17.80 21.81 1.25
N GLY A 419 18.73 20.86 1.07
CA GLY A 419 18.63 19.83 0.06
C GLY A 419 17.42 18.92 0.26
N ALA A 420 17.16 18.49 1.48
CA ALA A 420 15.98 17.68 1.80
C ALA A 420 14.67 18.44 1.54
N TYR A 421 14.61 19.73 1.90
CA TYR A 421 13.43 20.56 1.68
C TYR A 421 13.17 20.77 0.19
N LEU A 422 14.17 21.22 -0.57
CA LEU A 422 14.04 21.43 -2.02
C LEU A 422 13.79 20.12 -2.77
N GLY A 423 14.44 19.04 -2.37
CA GLY A 423 14.20 17.73 -2.95
C GLY A 423 12.75 17.26 -2.78
N MET A 424 12.20 17.35 -1.58
CA MET A 424 10.78 17.01 -1.34
C MET A 424 9.83 17.95 -2.06
N LEU A 425 10.08 19.27 -2.03
CA LEU A 425 9.21 20.27 -2.64
C LEU A 425 9.16 20.12 -4.16
N LEU A 426 10.32 20.07 -4.82
CA LEU A 426 10.39 19.96 -6.27
C LEU A 426 9.91 18.59 -6.75
N GLY A 427 10.20 17.51 -6.02
CA GLY A 427 9.65 16.19 -6.30
C GLY A 427 8.12 16.15 -6.23
N PHE A 428 7.55 16.74 -5.18
CA PHE A 428 6.10 16.87 -5.02
C PHE A 428 5.46 17.71 -6.14
N LEU A 429 5.98 18.90 -6.39
CA LEU A 429 5.47 19.78 -7.45
C LEU A 429 5.62 19.14 -8.83
N GLY A 430 6.71 18.39 -9.06
CA GLY A 430 6.93 17.65 -10.30
C GLY A 430 5.87 16.56 -10.52
N CYS A 431 5.61 15.74 -9.51
CA CYS A 431 4.59 14.68 -9.61
C CYS A 431 3.18 15.26 -9.79
N VAL A 432 2.78 16.19 -8.93
CA VAL A 432 1.42 16.76 -8.94
C VAL A 432 1.23 17.64 -10.18
N GLY A 433 2.22 18.47 -10.51
CA GLY A 433 2.17 19.37 -11.67
C GLY A 433 2.09 18.59 -12.99
N ALA A 434 2.90 17.55 -13.17
CA ALA A 434 2.85 16.70 -14.36
C ALA A 434 1.46 16.05 -14.51
N LYS A 435 0.94 15.43 -13.46
CA LYS A 435 -0.41 14.81 -13.48
C LYS A 435 -1.51 15.84 -13.77
N ALA A 436 -1.43 17.03 -13.17
CA ALA A 436 -2.39 18.09 -13.42
C ALA A 436 -2.35 18.56 -14.89
N ILE A 437 -1.16 18.77 -15.44
CA ILE A 437 -0.98 19.19 -16.85
C ILE A 437 -1.54 18.12 -17.79
N TYR A 438 -1.24 16.83 -17.55
CA TYR A 438 -1.74 15.72 -18.38
C TYR A 438 -3.26 15.62 -18.32
N ALA A 439 -3.83 15.71 -17.12
CA ALA A 439 -5.29 15.67 -16.93
C ALA A 439 -5.99 16.85 -17.60
N LEU A 440 -5.48 18.08 -17.44
CA LEU A 440 -6.07 19.27 -18.05
C LEU A 440 -5.99 19.28 -19.58
N ARG A 441 -4.95 18.67 -20.15
CA ARG A 441 -4.76 18.60 -21.61
C ARG A 441 -5.33 17.33 -22.24
N GLY A 442 -5.82 16.38 -21.44
CA GLY A 442 -6.31 15.08 -21.94
C GLY A 442 -5.21 14.26 -22.66
N ILE A 443 -3.95 14.38 -22.20
CA ILE A 443 -2.80 13.73 -22.83
C ILE A 443 -2.40 12.50 -22.04
N THR A 444 -2.24 11.37 -22.72
CA THR A 444 -1.50 10.21 -22.18
C THR A 444 -0.01 10.45 -22.44
N PRO A 445 0.81 10.66 -21.39
CA PRO A 445 2.23 10.89 -21.58
C PRO A 445 2.94 9.64 -22.08
N PRO A 446 4.04 9.78 -22.86
CA PRO A 446 4.91 8.63 -23.12
C PRO A 446 5.51 8.11 -21.81
N VAL A 447 5.86 6.82 -21.76
CA VAL A 447 6.27 6.13 -20.53
C VAL A 447 7.45 6.82 -19.82
N TRP A 448 8.41 7.37 -20.57
CA TRP A 448 9.56 8.11 -20.03
C TRP A 448 9.20 9.47 -19.41
N ALA A 449 8.03 10.01 -19.71
CA ALA A 449 7.49 11.24 -19.12
C ALA A 449 6.41 10.97 -18.07
N ASP A 450 6.35 9.75 -17.52
CA ASP A 450 5.50 9.48 -16.36
C ASP A 450 5.83 10.45 -15.21
N ALA A 451 4.81 10.85 -14.47
CA ALA A 451 4.95 11.82 -13.39
C ALA A 451 5.97 11.39 -12.32
N PHE A 452 6.19 10.08 -12.14
CA PHE A 452 7.23 9.57 -11.26
C PHE A 452 8.64 10.00 -11.70
N PHE A 453 8.98 9.85 -12.98
CA PHE A 453 10.30 10.23 -13.48
C PHE A 453 10.53 11.73 -13.37
N ILE A 454 9.53 12.54 -13.69
CA ILE A 454 9.60 14.00 -13.53
C ILE A 454 9.83 14.36 -12.05
N GLY A 455 9.05 13.74 -11.15
CA GLY A 455 9.16 13.99 -9.72
C GLY A 455 10.52 13.58 -9.15
N ILE A 456 11.00 12.36 -9.45
CA ILE A 456 12.26 11.87 -8.88
C ILE A 456 13.48 12.65 -9.42
N VAL A 457 13.49 13.02 -10.71
CA VAL A 457 14.54 13.85 -11.29
C VAL A 457 14.58 15.24 -10.64
N LEU A 458 13.42 15.88 -10.49
CA LEU A 458 13.32 17.17 -9.81
C LEU A 458 13.70 17.08 -8.33
N SER A 459 13.35 15.96 -7.67
CA SER A 459 13.77 15.69 -6.29
C SER A 459 15.30 15.57 -6.18
N ILE A 460 15.95 14.85 -7.10
CA ILE A 460 17.42 14.75 -7.14
C ILE A 460 18.05 16.12 -7.36
N LEU A 461 17.58 16.87 -8.34
CA LEU A 461 18.09 18.21 -8.63
C LEU A 461 17.94 19.14 -7.43
N GLY A 462 16.75 19.16 -6.80
CA GLY A 462 16.50 19.96 -5.60
C GLY A 462 17.41 19.59 -4.43
N ALA A 463 17.62 18.28 -4.21
CA ALA A 463 18.48 17.80 -3.15
C ALA A 463 19.95 18.17 -3.36
N VAL A 464 20.45 18.04 -4.59
CA VAL A 464 21.83 18.39 -4.96
C VAL A 464 22.04 19.91 -4.85
N ILE A 465 21.20 20.71 -5.50
CA ILE A 465 21.28 22.17 -5.49
C ILE A 465 21.16 22.70 -4.06
N GLY A 466 20.15 22.26 -3.30
CA GLY A 466 19.95 22.75 -1.94
C GLY A 466 21.08 22.39 -0.99
N SER A 467 21.67 21.20 -1.14
CA SER A 467 22.82 20.79 -0.33
C SER A 467 24.11 21.50 -0.72
N ALA A 468 24.27 21.87 -1.99
CA ALA A 468 25.40 22.68 -2.46
C ALA A 468 25.29 24.13 -1.95
N LEU A 469 24.07 24.72 -1.99
CA LEU A 469 23.84 26.09 -1.51
C LEU A 469 24.01 26.22 0.01
N ARG A 470 23.58 25.22 0.78
CA ARG A 470 23.69 25.18 2.24
C ARG A 470 24.12 23.79 2.69
N PRO A 471 25.43 23.57 2.93
CA PRO A 471 25.94 22.30 3.42
C PRO A 471 25.33 21.90 4.77
N PRO A 472 25.33 20.58 5.11
CA PRO A 472 24.78 20.12 6.38
C PRO A 472 25.55 20.68 7.57
N THR A 473 24.80 21.08 8.60
CA THR A 473 25.37 21.58 9.86
C THR A 473 25.86 20.41 10.73
N GLN A 474 26.68 20.72 11.75
CA GLN A 474 27.12 19.72 12.74
C GLN A 474 25.94 19.06 13.46
N ALA A 475 24.89 19.83 13.79
CA ALA A 475 23.68 19.29 14.42
C ALA A 475 22.97 18.26 13.53
N GLU A 476 22.89 18.51 12.23
CA GLU A 476 22.32 17.57 11.26
C GLU A 476 23.16 16.28 11.13
N GLN A 477 24.49 16.40 11.20
CA GLN A 477 25.39 15.25 11.17
C GLN A 477 25.27 14.41 12.44
N LEU A 478 25.27 15.03 13.60
CA LEU A 478 25.04 14.34 14.89
C LEU A 478 23.67 13.64 14.94
N ALA A 479 22.62 14.31 14.46
CA ALA A 479 21.29 13.70 14.36
C ALA A 479 21.27 12.46 13.44
N ARG A 480 22.11 12.45 12.39
CA ARG A 480 22.28 11.27 11.54
C ARG A 480 23.06 10.16 12.26
N GLU A 481 24.18 10.49 12.91
CA GLU A 481 25.04 9.52 13.58
C GLU A 481 24.31 8.74 14.67
N ARG A 482 23.44 9.39 15.43
CA ARG A 482 22.58 8.74 16.43
C ARG A 482 21.70 7.61 15.86
N LEU A 483 21.37 7.64 14.57
CA LEU A 483 20.63 6.54 13.93
C LEU A 483 21.44 5.23 13.84
N PHE A 484 22.77 5.32 13.93
CA PHE A 484 23.67 4.16 13.85
C PHE A 484 24.04 3.59 15.23
N ASP A 485 23.62 4.23 16.32
CA ASP A 485 23.80 3.71 17.67
C ASP A 485 22.96 2.43 17.81
N ALA A 486 23.64 1.28 17.81
CA ALA A 486 23.01 -0.02 17.91
C ALA A 486 23.21 -0.60 19.34
N PRO A 487 22.23 -1.33 19.85
CA PRO A 487 22.42 -2.14 21.04
C PRO A 487 23.59 -3.10 20.85
N THR A 488 24.35 -3.37 21.91
CA THR A 488 25.47 -4.31 21.91
C THR A 488 25.26 -5.35 23.00
N GLY A 489 25.64 -6.60 22.75
CA GLY A 489 25.59 -7.66 23.75
C GLY A 489 25.26 -9.04 23.22
N PRO A 490 25.20 -10.07 24.08
CA PRO A 490 24.90 -11.45 23.71
C PRO A 490 23.49 -11.62 23.09
N GLU A 491 22.52 -10.87 23.59
CA GLU A 491 21.14 -10.89 23.10
C GLU A 491 21.06 -10.36 21.66
N GLU A 492 21.78 -9.29 21.36
CA GLU A 492 21.90 -8.73 20.01
C GLU A 492 22.51 -9.74 19.02
N ALA A 493 23.58 -10.42 19.44
CA ALA A 493 24.21 -11.47 18.64
C ALA A 493 23.27 -12.66 18.36
N ALA A 494 22.41 -13.02 19.32
CA ALA A 494 21.42 -14.07 19.16
C ALA A 494 20.30 -13.64 18.19
N ALA A 495 19.82 -12.40 18.31
CA ALA A 495 18.82 -11.82 17.43
C ALA A 495 19.32 -11.73 15.98
N CYS A 496 20.56 -11.29 15.76
CA CYS A 496 21.21 -11.26 14.44
C CYS A 496 21.35 -12.65 13.81
N ARG A 497 21.62 -13.72 14.61
CA ARG A 497 21.65 -15.09 14.09
C ARG A 497 20.28 -15.57 13.63
N LYS A 498 19.21 -15.22 14.36
CA LYS A 498 17.83 -15.53 14.01
C LYS A 498 17.40 -14.83 12.71
N ASP A 499 17.77 -13.56 12.56
CA ASP A 499 17.50 -12.78 11.35
C ASP A 499 18.21 -13.39 10.14
N ARG A 500 19.48 -13.74 10.25
CA ARG A 500 20.23 -14.42 9.17
C ARG A 500 19.63 -15.76 8.75
N ARG A 501 19.08 -16.52 9.72
CA ARG A 501 18.37 -17.78 9.38
C ARG A 501 17.11 -17.49 8.56
N LEU A 502 16.34 -16.47 8.93
CA LEU A 502 15.12 -16.08 8.21
C LEU A 502 15.43 -15.59 6.79
N TRP A 503 16.52 -14.87 6.59
CA TRP A 503 16.98 -14.48 5.26
C TRP A 503 17.26 -15.68 4.34
N ARG A 504 17.81 -16.77 4.87
CA ARG A 504 17.99 -18.01 4.08
C ARG A 504 16.65 -18.62 3.68
N VAL A 505 15.66 -18.60 4.58
CA VAL A 505 14.30 -19.07 4.26
C VAL A 505 13.71 -18.23 3.12
N TYR A 506 13.89 -16.91 3.17
CA TYR A 506 13.43 -16.01 2.11
C TYR A 506 14.07 -16.31 0.74
N LEU A 507 15.36 -16.55 0.71
CA LEU A 507 16.07 -16.93 -0.53
C LEU A 507 15.54 -18.25 -1.11
N VAL A 508 15.30 -19.25 -0.26
CA VAL A 508 14.69 -20.53 -0.69
C VAL A 508 13.29 -20.30 -1.23
N PHE A 509 12.47 -19.49 -0.55
CA PHE A 509 11.14 -19.13 -1.02
C PHE A 509 11.20 -18.44 -2.40
N GLY A 510 12.07 -17.46 -2.59
CA GLY A 510 12.24 -16.78 -3.88
C GLY A 510 12.67 -17.74 -5.00
N LEU A 511 13.55 -18.70 -4.69
CA LEU A 511 13.93 -19.76 -5.63
C LEU A 511 12.72 -20.65 -5.99
N CYS A 512 11.93 -21.07 -5.01
CA CYS A 512 10.73 -21.87 -5.26
C CYS A 512 9.71 -21.13 -6.14
N VAL A 513 9.50 -19.82 -5.90
CA VAL A 513 8.63 -18.98 -6.75
C VAL A 513 9.19 -18.88 -8.17
N GLY A 514 10.49 -18.65 -8.32
CA GLY A 514 11.16 -18.61 -9.62
C GLY A 514 11.03 -19.94 -10.39
N LEU A 515 11.26 -21.07 -9.72
CA LEU A 515 11.09 -22.41 -10.31
C LEU A 515 9.64 -22.69 -10.68
N PHE A 516 8.67 -22.26 -9.85
CA PHE A 516 7.26 -22.36 -10.17
C PHE A 516 6.94 -21.62 -11.47
N PHE A 517 7.32 -20.36 -11.61
CA PHE A 517 7.11 -19.62 -12.86
C PHE A 517 7.84 -20.23 -14.05
N LEU A 518 9.05 -20.75 -13.85
CA LEU A 518 9.82 -21.38 -14.92
C LEU A 518 9.14 -22.65 -15.45
N PHE A 519 8.79 -23.59 -14.57
CA PHE A 519 8.27 -24.91 -14.97
C PHE A 519 6.76 -24.92 -15.27
N PHE A 520 5.98 -24.11 -14.59
CA PHE A 520 4.51 -24.10 -14.77
C PHE A 520 4.02 -22.98 -15.68
N TYR A 521 4.87 -22.04 -16.07
CA TYR A 521 4.51 -20.93 -16.93
C TYR A 521 5.47 -20.71 -18.10
N ALA A 522 6.72 -20.33 -17.86
CA ALA A 522 7.62 -19.89 -18.92
C ALA A 522 7.95 -21.01 -19.93
N ILE A 523 8.30 -22.22 -19.46
CA ILE A 523 8.63 -23.35 -20.37
C ILE A 523 7.40 -23.81 -21.16
N PRO A 524 6.23 -24.13 -20.53
CA PRO A 524 5.05 -24.60 -21.26
C PRO A 524 4.51 -23.59 -22.28
N TYR A 525 4.58 -22.29 -21.97
CA TYR A 525 3.95 -21.23 -22.76
C TYR A 525 4.95 -20.28 -23.42
N SER A 526 6.18 -20.71 -23.65
CA SER A 526 7.25 -19.88 -24.22
C SER A 526 6.93 -19.23 -25.57
N ARG A 527 5.98 -19.80 -26.34
CA ARG A 527 5.53 -19.23 -27.62
C ARG A 527 4.48 -18.12 -27.46
N ALA A 528 3.82 -18.02 -26.30
CA ALA A 528 2.81 -17.02 -26.00
C ALA A 528 3.39 -15.83 -25.18
N LEU A 529 4.60 -15.97 -24.68
CA LEU A 529 5.37 -14.93 -23.98
C LEU A 529 6.11 -14.05 -24.97
#